data_e02727562c5e33904c3f17701cc88f78
#
_entry.id   e02727562c5e33904c3f17701cc88f78
#
_cell.length_a   1.000
_cell.length_b   1.000
_cell.length_c   1.000
_cell.angle_alpha   90.00
_cell.angle_beta   90.00
_cell.angle_gamma   90.00
#
_symmetry.space_group_name_H-M   'P 1'
#
loop_
_entity.id
_entity.type
_entity.pdbx_description
1 polymer ?
#
loop_
_entity_poly.entity_id
_entity_poly.type
_entity_poly.pdbx_seq_one_letter_code
_entity_poly.pdbx_strand_id
1 'polypeptide(L)'
;MCTSIIELVRAEGMAQRGAAWFALNQAVVTYDHARHAPLGDVIALDFLNTLLGPDARAGVELTLASAKELRAALDRAIAAADYEEAEVRGKGAGQYLHAAD
;
A
#
# COMPACT_ATOMS: atom_id res chain seq x y z
N MET A 1 22.82 11.93 1.03
CA MET A 1 21.80 12.67 0.56
C MET A 1 20.53 12.33 1.19
N CYS A 2 19.70 13.17 1.22
CA CYS A 2 18.54 12.99 1.96
C CYS A 2 17.36 12.56 1.16
N THR A 3 16.32 12.22 1.83
CA THR A 3 15.07 11.91 1.22
C THR A 3 14.56 13.12 0.47
N SER A 4 14.21 12.94 -0.77
CA SER A 4 13.68 14.02 -1.57
C SER A 4 12.22 14.26 -1.34
N ILE A 5 11.47 13.20 -1.07
CA ILE A 5 10.03 13.28 -0.87
C ILE A 5 9.63 12.28 0.18
N ILE A 6 8.72 12.70 1.05
CA ILE A 6 8.08 11.81 2.01
C ILE A 6 6.59 12.05 1.94
N GLU A 7 5.83 10.99 1.65
CA GLU A 7 4.38 11.06 1.64
C GLU A 7 3.82 10.15 2.73
N LEU A 8 2.96 10.68 3.54
CA LEU A 8 2.30 9.91 4.59
C LEU A 8 0.86 9.75 4.20
N VAL A 9 0.40 8.51 4.15
CA VAL A 9 -0.95 8.22 3.71
C VAL A 9 -1.64 7.41 4.79
N ARG A 10 -2.86 7.81 5.13
CA ARG A 10 -3.67 7.02 6.01
C ARG A 10 -4.09 5.79 5.25
N ALA A 11 -3.89 4.62 5.82
CA ALA A 11 -4.18 3.38 5.13
C ALA A 11 -4.85 2.41 6.08
N GLU A 12 -5.85 1.70 5.59
CA GLU A 12 -6.54 0.69 6.35
C GLU A 12 -6.33 -0.64 5.70
N GLY A 13 -6.04 -1.64 6.48
CA GLY A 13 -5.83 -2.98 5.94
C GLY A 13 -5.00 -3.81 6.88
N MET A 14 -4.52 -4.92 6.36
CA MET A 14 -3.68 -5.82 7.11
C MET A 14 -2.38 -6.00 6.36
N ALA A 15 -1.30 -6.09 7.07
CA ALA A 15 0.01 -6.37 6.49
C ALA A 15 0.61 -7.57 7.16
N GLN A 16 1.47 -8.25 6.43
CA GLN A 16 2.10 -9.46 6.94
C GLN A 16 3.57 -9.22 7.23
N ARG A 17 4.01 -9.69 8.36
CA ARG A 17 5.40 -9.64 8.72
C ARG A 17 5.76 -11.04 9.17
N GLY A 18 6.53 -11.74 8.35
CA GLY A 18 6.77 -13.15 8.59
C GLY A 18 5.46 -13.91 8.53
N ALA A 19 5.18 -14.69 9.55
CA ALA A 19 3.93 -15.44 9.63
C ALA A 19 2.81 -14.66 10.29
N ALA A 20 3.11 -13.50 10.84
CA ALA A 20 2.13 -12.73 11.61
C ALA A 20 1.50 -11.65 10.74
N TRP A 21 0.24 -11.37 11.01
CA TRP A 21 -0.47 -10.29 10.34
C TRP A 21 -0.80 -9.22 11.37
N PHE A 22 -0.77 -7.98 10.96
CA PHE A 22 -1.13 -6.89 11.85
C PHE A 22 -1.97 -5.88 11.09
N ALA A 23 -2.86 -5.20 11.83
CA ALA A 23 -3.64 -4.14 11.24
C ALA A 23 -2.74 -2.93 11.04
N LEU A 24 -2.79 -2.31 9.88
CA LEU A 24 -1.99 -1.11 9.66
C LEU A 24 -2.86 0.13 9.72
N ASN A 25 -2.23 1.27 9.95
CA ASN A 25 -2.96 2.53 9.97
C ASN A 25 -2.27 3.60 9.12
N GLN A 26 -1.11 3.29 8.59
CA GLN A 26 -0.37 4.30 7.84
C GLN A 26 0.54 3.66 6.82
N ALA A 27 0.69 4.30 5.70
CA ALA A 27 1.69 3.94 4.70
C ALA A 27 2.58 5.15 4.49
N VAL A 28 3.87 4.91 4.32
CA VAL A 28 4.84 5.96 4.08
C VAL A 28 5.52 5.66 2.76
N VAL A 29 5.58 6.65 1.89
CA VAL A 29 6.22 6.51 0.60
C VAL A 29 7.34 7.51 0.52
N THR A 30 8.54 7.06 0.22
CA THR A 30 9.68 7.96 0.13
C THR A 30 10.50 7.68 -1.11
N TYR A 31 11.23 8.70 -1.54
CA TYR A 31 12.24 8.56 -2.58
C TYR A 31 13.56 8.83 -1.85
N ASP A 32 14.40 7.83 -1.75
CA ASP A 32 15.58 7.94 -0.91
C ASP A 32 16.66 6.99 -1.41
N HIS A 33 17.81 7.02 -0.77
CA HIS A 33 18.87 6.07 -1.04
C HIS A 33 18.45 4.69 -0.57
N ALA A 34 18.84 3.69 -1.33
CA ALA A 34 18.58 2.33 -0.96
C ALA A 34 19.37 1.97 0.29
N ARG A 35 18.74 1.26 1.19
CA ARG A 35 19.40 0.79 2.40
C ARG A 35 19.74 -0.69 2.32
N HIS A 36 18.97 -1.43 1.55
CA HIS A 36 19.15 -2.87 1.45
C HIS A 36 19.32 -3.34 0.02
N ALA A 37 18.62 -2.72 -0.91
CA ALA A 37 18.74 -3.11 -2.30
C ALA A 37 20.09 -2.64 -2.85
N PRO A 38 20.72 -3.42 -3.73
CA PRO A 38 22.02 -3.00 -4.29
C PRO A 38 21.79 -2.00 -5.43
N LEU A 39 21.17 -0.90 -5.10
CA LEU A 39 20.78 0.11 -6.07
C LEU A 39 21.14 1.48 -5.53
N GLY A 40 21.03 2.48 -6.35
CA GLY A 40 21.27 3.85 -5.91
C GLY A 40 20.09 4.37 -5.13
N ASP A 41 19.14 4.96 -5.84
CA ASP A 41 17.97 5.52 -5.19
C ASP A 41 16.77 4.62 -5.45
N VAL A 42 15.87 4.59 -4.51
CA VAL A 42 14.71 3.70 -4.57
C VAL A 42 13.45 4.43 -4.12
N ILE A 43 12.33 3.85 -4.48
CA ILE A 43 11.05 4.21 -3.91
C ILE A 43 10.83 3.22 -2.76
N ALA A 44 10.72 3.74 -1.56
CA ALA A 44 10.52 2.90 -0.38
C ALA A 44 9.09 3.01 0.09
N LEU A 45 8.50 1.88 0.42
CA LEU A 45 7.14 1.82 0.94
C LEU A 45 7.21 1.17 2.30
N ASP A 46 6.62 1.80 3.29
CA ASP A 46 6.51 1.22 4.62
C ASP A 46 5.05 1.22 5.02
N PHE A 47 4.57 0.07 5.46
CA PHE A 47 3.22 -0.08 5.97
C PHE A 47 3.34 -0.36 7.45
N LEU A 48 2.68 0.44 8.26
CA LEU A 48 2.91 0.32 9.69
C LEU A 48 1.67 0.65 10.50
N ASN A 49 1.75 0.34 11.79
CA ASN A 49 0.73 0.76 12.73
C ASN A 49 1.43 1.53 13.84
N THR A 50 1.19 2.81 13.90
CA THR A 50 1.88 3.68 14.84
C THR A 50 1.50 3.42 16.28
N LEU A 51 0.44 2.65 16.51
CA LEU A 51 -0.04 2.37 17.85
C LEU A 51 0.41 1.02 18.40
N LEU A 52 0.99 0.18 17.56
CA LEU A 52 1.34 -1.17 17.96
C LEU A 52 2.83 -1.40 18.21
N GLY A 53 3.63 -0.38 18.08
CA GLY A 53 5.06 -0.51 18.33
C GLY A 53 5.87 -0.73 17.08
N PRO A 54 7.20 -0.75 17.20
CA PRO A 54 8.08 -0.74 16.04
C PRO A 54 8.06 -2.03 15.22
N ASP A 55 7.58 -3.12 15.79
CA ASP A 55 7.52 -4.37 15.04
C ASP A 55 6.34 -4.44 14.08
N ALA A 56 5.35 -3.59 14.24
CA ALA A 56 4.20 -3.55 13.33
C ALA A 56 4.56 -2.73 12.11
N ARG A 57 5.39 -3.32 11.26
CA ARG A 57 5.92 -2.61 10.11
C ARG A 57 6.34 -3.60 9.03
N ALA A 58 6.01 -3.29 7.80
CA ALA A 58 6.44 -4.07 6.64
C ALA A 58 6.96 -3.10 5.59
N GLY A 59 8.18 -3.28 5.16
CA GLY A 59 8.83 -2.34 4.27
C GLY A 59 9.30 -2.98 2.97
N VAL A 60 9.35 -2.17 1.92
CA VAL A 60 9.78 -2.60 0.61
C VAL A 60 10.61 -1.48 -0.02
N GLU A 61 11.66 -1.85 -0.73
CA GLU A 61 12.42 -0.91 -1.54
C GLU A 61 12.30 -1.33 -3.00
N LEU A 62 11.85 -0.44 -3.85
CA LEU A 62 11.62 -0.74 -5.27
C LEU A 62 12.45 0.17 -6.15
N THR A 63 12.88 -0.35 -7.28
CA THR A 63 13.46 0.50 -8.31
C THR A 63 12.36 1.43 -8.83
N LEU A 64 12.76 2.52 -9.42
CA LEU A 64 11.79 3.45 -10.02
C LEU A 64 10.93 2.74 -11.06
N ALA A 65 11.55 1.90 -11.88
CA ALA A 65 10.80 1.19 -12.92
C ALA A 65 9.76 0.25 -12.28
N SER A 66 10.15 -0.47 -11.23
CA SER A 66 9.22 -1.37 -10.55
C SER A 66 8.10 -0.60 -9.86
N ALA A 67 8.42 0.55 -9.29
CA ALA A 67 7.40 1.36 -8.66
C ALA A 67 6.36 1.84 -9.67
N LYS A 68 6.80 2.19 -10.88
CA LYS A 68 5.87 2.60 -11.93
C LYS A 68 4.97 1.45 -12.36
N GLU A 69 5.54 0.25 -12.47
CA GLU A 69 4.75 -0.93 -12.81
C GLU A 69 3.73 -1.25 -11.73
N LEU A 70 4.14 -1.13 -10.49
CA LEU A 70 3.23 -1.37 -9.38
C LEU A 70 2.09 -0.35 -9.38
N ARG A 71 2.43 0.90 -9.63
CA ARG A 71 1.41 1.95 -9.71
C ARG A 71 0.37 1.63 -10.78
N ALA A 72 0.84 1.21 -11.95
CA ALA A 72 -0.07 0.88 -13.04
C ALA A 72 -0.94 -0.33 -12.69
N ALA A 73 -0.35 -1.32 -12.03
CA ALA A 73 -1.09 -2.49 -11.61
C ALA A 73 -2.16 -2.15 -10.57
N LEU A 74 -1.80 -1.27 -9.64
CA LEU A 74 -2.77 -0.80 -8.65
C LEU A 74 -3.93 -0.07 -9.33
N ASP A 75 -3.62 0.78 -10.30
CA ASP A 75 -4.67 1.50 -11.02
C ASP A 75 -5.63 0.52 -11.71
N ARG A 76 -5.10 -0.53 -12.31
CA ARG A 76 -5.94 -1.52 -12.98
C ARG A 76 -6.81 -2.29 -11.97
N ALA A 77 -6.23 -2.66 -10.85
CA ALA A 77 -6.98 -3.38 -9.82
C ALA A 77 -8.08 -2.51 -9.21
N ILE A 78 -7.76 -1.24 -8.98
CA ILE A 78 -8.74 -0.31 -8.44
C ILE A 78 -9.88 -0.11 -9.44
N ALA A 79 -9.55 0.05 -10.71
CA ALA A 79 -10.56 0.22 -11.73
C ALA A 79 -11.48 -1.01 -11.81
N ALA A 80 -10.91 -2.19 -11.70
CA ALA A 80 -11.70 -3.42 -11.71
C ALA A 80 -12.62 -3.48 -10.49
N ALA A 81 -12.09 -3.09 -9.33
CA ALA A 81 -12.90 -3.10 -8.11
C ALA A 81 -14.02 -2.09 -8.19
N ASP A 82 -13.75 -0.91 -8.74
CA ASP A 82 -14.78 0.10 -8.90
C ASP A 82 -15.88 -0.37 -9.84
N TYR A 83 -15.49 -1.05 -10.90
CA TYR A 83 -16.47 -1.56 -11.84
C TYR A 83 -17.36 -2.61 -11.18
N GLU A 84 -16.75 -3.53 -10.44
CA GLU A 84 -17.49 -4.56 -9.75
C GLU A 84 -18.46 -3.98 -8.72
N GLU A 85 -18.01 -2.98 -8.00
CA GLU A 85 -18.88 -2.36 -7.01
C GLU A 85 -20.04 -1.63 -7.65
N ALA A 86 -19.79 -0.98 -8.78
CA ALA A 86 -20.86 -0.32 -9.50
C ALA A 86 -21.86 -1.32 -10.04
N GLU A 87 -21.39 -2.48 -10.54
CA GLU A 87 -22.25 -3.53 -11.02
C GLU A 87 -23.14 -4.06 -9.90
N VAL A 88 -22.55 -4.30 -8.76
CA VAL A 88 -23.31 -4.80 -7.63
C VAL A 88 -24.36 -3.80 -7.20
N ARG A 89 -24.00 -2.55 -7.08
CA ARG A 89 -24.96 -1.53 -6.67
C ARG A 89 -26.07 -1.39 -7.70
N GLY A 90 -25.73 -1.47 -8.98
CA GLY A 90 -26.70 -1.33 -10.03
C GLY A 90 -27.68 -2.47 -10.08
N LYS A 91 -27.23 -3.68 -9.70
CA LYS A 91 -28.10 -4.84 -9.77
C LYS A 91 -28.90 -5.08 -8.55
N GLY A 92 -28.42 -4.70 -7.43
CA GLY A 92 -29.11 -5.06 -6.24
C GLY A 92 -28.74 -4.17 -5.14
N ALA A 93 -28.91 -2.93 -5.37
CA ALA A 93 -28.55 -1.97 -4.38
C ALA A 93 -29.17 -2.34 -3.07
N GLY A 94 -28.40 -2.34 -2.08
CA GLY A 94 -28.89 -2.65 -0.77
C GLY A 94 -28.79 -4.09 -0.42
N GLN A 95 -28.61 -4.98 -1.42
CA GLN A 95 -28.50 -6.31 -1.10
C GLN A 95 -27.17 -6.65 -0.63
N TYR A 96 -26.16 -5.99 -0.97
CA TYR A 96 -24.87 -6.29 -0.62
C TYR A 96 -24.35 -5.31 0.28
N LEU A 97 -23.92 -5.81 1.28
CA LEU A 97 -23.43 -5.01 2.05
C LEU A 97 -22.10 -5.14 2.01
N HIS A 98 -21.42 -4.84 1.67
CA HIS A 98 -20.25 -5.08 1.56
C HIS A 98 -19.53 -4.46 2.24
N ALA A 99 -19.47 -4.64 2.75
CA ALA A 99 -18.91 -4.28 3.19
C ALA A 99 -17.72 -4.09 3.30
N ALA A 100 -17.42 -4.12 3.21
CA ALA A 100 -16.55 -4.04 3.12
C ALA A 100 -15.87 -3.56 2.92
N ASP A 101 -15.88 -3.37 2.96
CA ASP A 101 -15.37 -3.14 2.61
C ASP A 101 -14.88 -2.66 2.65
#